data_30d5ad547ea49632146023878b137ebd
#
_entry.id   30d5ad547ea49632146023878b137ebd
#
_cell.length_a   1.000
_cell.length_b   1.000
_cell.length_c   1.000
_cell.angle_alpha   90.00
_cell.angle_beta   90.00
_cell.angle_gamma   90.00
#
_symmetry.space_group_name_H-M   'P 1'
#
loop_
_entity.id
_entity.type
_entity.pdbx_description
1 polymer ?
#
loop_
_entity_poly.entity_id
_entity_poly.type
_entity_poly.pdbx_seq_one_letter_code
_entity_poly.pdbx_strand_id
1 'polypeptide(L)'
;SNLYLQLSQRCSENSLNGTALFLRHQAQNTVTQMMRMYEYIKQSGATPVLQEQHARCGEFSTLEDMFELTVSDYQKRINALTSLTEDAQAANDKSAINFLKRYRKEEIVDGTLLQIILDEVRSAKKAGINMQQTDHYLVGVIDRYH
;
A
#
# COMPACT_ATOMS: atom_id res chain seq x y z
N SER A 1 -0.05 3.37 7.05
CA SER A 1 -1.47 3.79 7.00
C SER A 1 -1.63 5.30 6.94
N ASN A 2 -0.74 6.03 7.57
CA ASN A 2 -0.79 7.50 7.60
C ASN A 2 -0.69 8.12 6.20
N LEU A 3 0.16 7.56 5.35
CA LEU A 3 0.29 7.99 3.96
C LEU A 3 -1.04 7.88 3.21
N TYR A 4 -1.70 6.72 3.27
CA TYR A 4 -2.95 6.48 2.58
C TYR A 4 -4.08 7.41 3.05
N LEU A 5 -4.14 7.70 4.35
CA LEU A 5 -5.13 8.65 4.89
C LEU A 5 -4.89 10.07 4.39
N GLN A 6 -3.64 10.52 4.36
CA GLN A 6 -3.29 11.85 3.85
C GLN A 6 -3.63 11.98 2.36
N LEU A 7 -3.29 10.96 1.56
CA LEU A 7 -3.63 10.93 0.13
C LEU A 7 -5.13 10.89 -0.09
N SER A 8 -5.86 10.12 0.71
CA SER A 8 -7.32 10.05 0.67
C SER A 8 -7.95 11.42 0.90
N GLN A 9 -7.47 12.14 1.91
CA GLN A 9 -7.96 13.48 2.21
C GLN A 9 -7.72 14.45 1.05
N ARG A 10 -6.52 14.42 0.46
CA ARG A 10 -6.19 15.23 -0.73
C ARG A 10 -7.13 14.93 -1.88
N CYS A 11 -7.38 13.66 -2.14
CA CYS A 11 -8.29 13.26 -3.21
C CYS A 11 -9.72 13.75 -2.95
N SER A 12 -10.20 13.67 -1.72
CA SER A 12 -11.52 14.18 -1.34
C SER A 12 -11.63 15.69 -1.56
N GLU A 13 -10.60 16.44 -1.19
CA GLU A 13 -10.55 17.90 -1.39
C GLU A 13 -10.59 18.31 -2.86
N ASN A 14 -10.11 17.44 -3.75
CA ASN A 14 -10.08 17.67 -5.20
C ASN A 14 -11.20 16.94 -5.94
N SER A 15 -12.22 16.47 -5.24
CA SER A 15 -13.37 15.75 -5.80
C SER A 15 -13.01 14.44 -6.51
N LEU A 16 -11.89 13.83 -6.14
CA LEU A 16 -11.46 12.52 -6.64
C LEU A 16 -11.98 11.43 -5.70
N ASN A 17 -13.30 11.27 -5.67
CA ASN A 17 -13.99 10.48 -4.64
C ASN A 17 -13.73 8.97 -4.74
N GLY A 18 -13.60 8.44 -5.95
CA GLY A 18 -13.30 7.02 -6.17
C GLY A 18 -11.92 6.67 -5.66
N THR A 19 -10.93 7.47 -5.99
CA THR A 19 -9.55 7.31 -5.51
C THR A 19 -9.47 7.49 -3.99
N ALA A 20 -10.18 8.50 -3.45
CA ALA A 20 -10.23 8.73 -2.00
C ALA A 20 -10.77 7.51 -1.24
N LEU A 21 -11.83 6.91 -1.73
CA LEU A 21 -12.41 5.72 -1.11
C LEU A 21 -11.45 4.53 -1.16
N PHE A 22 -10.82 4.30 -2.30
CA PHE A 22 -9.81 3.24 -2.46
C PHE A 22 -8.65 3.42 -1.46
N LEU A 23 -8.10 4.62 -1.38
CA LEU A 23 -6.97 4.90 -0.48
C LEU A 23 -7.37 4.75 1.00
N ARG A 24 -8.61 5.09 1.34
CA ARG A 24 -9.14 4.88 2.69
C ARG A 24 -9.23 3.39 3.04
N HIS A 25 -9.68 2.57 2.09
CA HIS A 25 -9.70 1.11 2.26
C HIS A 25 -8.28 0.55 2.40
N GLN A 26 -7.33 1.07 1.63
CA GLN A 26 -5.91 0.68 1.75
C GLN A 26 -5.35 1.04 3.14
N ALA A 27 -5.73 2.19 3.69
CA ALA A 27 -5.35 2.57 5.04
C ALA A 27 -5.85 1.55 6.08
N GLN A 28 -7.12 1.14 5.96
CA GLN A 28 -7.71 0.13 6.85
C GLN A 28 -7.02 -1.22 6.71
N ASN A 29 -6.75 -1.67 5.50
CA ASN A 29 -6.05 -2.91 5.23
C ASN A 29 -4.64 -2.90 5.82
N THR A 30 -3.93 -1.78 5.71
CA THR A 30 -2.58 -1.63 6.27
C THR A 30 -2.61 -1.77 7.79
N VAL A 31 -3.60 -1.18 8.47
CA VAL A 31 -3.76 -1.32 9.92
C VAL A 31 -4.03 -2.80 10.29
N THR A 32 -4.91 -3.47 9.56
CA THR A 32 -5.20 -4.90 9.78
C THR A 32 -3.95 -5.75 9.64
N GLN A 33 -3.15 -5.53 8.59
CA GLN A 33 -1.90 -6.26 8.37
C GLN A 33 -0.88 -5.98 9.47
N MET A 34 -0.76 -4.72 9.90
CA MET A 34 0.13 -4.32 10.98
C MET A 34 -0.25 -5.01 12.30
N MET A 35 -1.56 -5.13 12.59
CA MET A 35 -2.03 -5.81 13.80
C MET A 35 -1.73 -7.31 13.76
N ARG A 36 -1.82 -7.95 12.59
CA ARG A 36 -1.44 -9.36 12.43
C ARG A 36 0.04 -9.56 12.73
N MET A 37 0.90 -8.68 12.22
CA MET A 37 2.34 -8.73 12.50
C MET A 37 2.62 -8.52 13.97
N TYR A 38 1.97 -7.55 14.57
CA TYR A 38 2.08 -7.24 16.01
C TYR A 38 1.72 -8.46 16.87
N GLU A 39 0.57 -9.08 16.60
CA GLU A 39 0.12 -10.26 17.34
C GLU A 39 1.09 -11.45 17.18
N TYR A 40 1.62 -11.64 15.97
CA TYR A 40 2.60 -12.70 15.74
C TYR A 40 3.87 -12.49 16.57
N ILE A 41 4.41 -11.27 16.56
CA ILE A 41 5.62 -10.93 17.33
C ILE A 41 5.37 -11.12 18.83
N LYS A 42 4.21 -10.68 19.31
CA LYS A 42 3.82 -10.84 20.72
C LYS A 42 3.71 -12.30 21.12
N GLN A 43 3.09 -13.16 20.29
CA GLN A 43 2.97 -14.59 20.53
C GLN A 43 4.32 -15.31 20.54
N SER A 44 5.32 -14.79 19.83
CA SER A 44 6.66 -15.35 19.81
C SER A 44 7.47 -15.03 21.06
N GLY A 45 6.93 -14.22 21.98
CA GLY A 45 7.59 -13.82 23.23
C GLY A 45 8.45 -12.56 23.11
N ALA A 46 8.56 -11.98 21.91
CA ALA A 46 9.26 -10.72 21.71
C ALA A 46 8.34 -9.53 22.03
N THR A 47 8.95 -8.39 22.32
CA THR A 47 8.22 -7.13 22.52
C THR A 47 8.18 -6.38 21.20
N PRO A 48 7.00 -6.23 20.57
CA PRO A 48 6.92 -5.49 19.33
C PRO A 48 7.12 -3.99 19.57
N VAL A 49 7.95 -3.38 18.72
CA VAL A 49 8.19 -1.94 18.72
C VAL A 49 7.50 -1.37 17.49
N LEU A 50 6.50 -0.53 17.72
CA LEU A 50 5.84 0.21 16.65
C LEU A 50 6.69 1.45 16.35
N GLN A 51 7.36 1.44 15.20
CA GLN A 51 8.02 2.62 14.69
C GLN A 51 7.02 3.40 13.84
N GLU A 52 6.70 4.62 14.27
CA GLU A 52 5.95 5.54 13.45
C GLU A 52 6.85 6.00 12.29
N GLN A 53 6.57 5.48 11.11
CA GLN A 53 7.18 6.02 9.90
C GLN A 53 6.31 7.19 9.44
N HIS A 54 6.82 8.39 9.65
CA HIS A 54 6.23 9.59 9.08
C HIS A 54 6.63 9.66 7.60
N ALA A 55 5.84 9.04 6.72
CA ALA A 55 5.93 9.34 5.31
C ALA A 55 5.40 10.76 5.13
N ARG A 56 6.28 11.70 4.84
CA ARG A 56 5.87 13.05 4.48
C ARG A 56 5.27 13.00 3.08
N CYS A 57 3.99 13.25 3.01
CA CYS A 57 3.37 13.64 1.76
C CYS A 57 3.95 14.99 1.37
N GLY A 58 4.84 15.01 0.37
CA GLY A 58 5.22 16.24 -0.30
C GLY A 58 4.02 16.84 -1.03
N GLU A 59 4.24 17.97 -1.68
CA GLU A 59 3.24 18.53 -2.56
C GLU A 59 3.09 17.62 -3.78
N PHE A 60 1.90 17.06 -3.98
CA PHE A 60 1.56 16.40 -5.23
C PHE A 60 0.33 17.06 -5.81
N SER A 61 0.43 17.34 -7.08
CA SER A 61 -0.62 18.00 -7.85
C SER A 61 -1.37 17.02 -8.76
N THR A 62 -0.89 15.78 -8.91
CA THR A 62 -1.44 14.82 -9.87
C THR A 62 -1.68 13.44 -9.25
N LEU A 63 -2.63 12.68 -9.85
CA LEU A 63 -2.84 11.28 -9.49
C LEU A 63 -1.59 10.43 -9.73
N GLU A 64 -0.83 10.73 -10.78
CA GLU A 64 0.42 10.03 -11.07
C GLU A 64 1.40 10.14 -9.90
N ASP A 65 1.62 11.36 -9.39
CA ASP A 65 2.51 11.59 -8.25
C ASP A 65 2.05 10.82 -7.02
N MET A 66 0.73 10.82 -6.76
CA MET A 66 0.15 10.11 -5.62
C MET A 66 0.39 8.60 -5.71
N PHE A 67 0.14 7.99 -6.86
CA PHE A 67 0.32 6.55 -7.04
C PHE A 67 1.78 6.14 -7.17
N GLU A 68 2.66 6.99 -7.70
CA GLU A 68 4.11 6.77 -7.62
C GLU A 68 4.57 6.67 -6.17
N LEU A 69 4.03 7.53 -5.31
CA LEU A 69 4.35 7.52 -3.88
C LEU A 69 3.84 6.25 -3.20
N THR A 70 2.63 5.79 -3.51
CA THR A 70 2.11 4.54 -2.96
C THR A 70 2.91 3.31 -3.41
N VAL A 71 3.30 3.26 -4.67
CA VAL A 71 4.15 2.16 -5.22
C VAL A 71 5.52 2.18 -4.56
N SER A 72 6.12 3.35 -4.39
CA SER A 72 7.41 3.50 -3.71
C SER A 72 7.34 3.03 -2.25
N ASP A 73 6.30 3.42 -1.53
CA ASP A 73 6.06 2.96 -0.16
C ASP A 73 5.89 1.44 -0.09
N TYR A 74 5.09 0.88 -1.00
CA TYR A 74 4.92 -0.56 -1.12
C TYR A 74 6.26 -1.26 -1.34
N GLN A 75 7.10 -0.75 -2.23
CA GLN A 75 8.41 -1.34 -2.52
C GLN A 75 9.30 -1.38 -1.28
N LYS A 76 9.27 -0.34 -0.47
CA LYS A 76 10.00 -0.30 0.81
C LYS A 76 9.50 -1.37 1.77
N ARG A 77 8.19 -1.57 1.85
CA ARG A 77 7.59 -2.60 2.71
C ARG A 77 7.99 -4.00 2.25
N ILE A 78 7.96 -4.27 0.97
CA ILE A 78 8.38 -5.57 0.42
C ILE A 78 9.87 -5.82 0.67
N ASN A 79 10.71 -4.82 0.51
CA ASN A 79 12.15 -4.94 0.79
C ASN A 79 12.39 -5.27 2.28
N ALA A 80 11.66 -4.62 3.18
CA ALA A 80 11.75 -4.90 4.61
C ALA A 80 11.29 -6.33 4.93
N LEU A 81 10.20 -6.82 4.33
CA LEU A 81 9.72 -8.19 4.50
C LEU A 81 10.71 -9.22 3.96
N THR A 82 11.37 -8.93 2.84
CA THR A 82 12.42 -9.79 2.28
C THR A 82 13.59 -9.91 3.25
N SER A 83 14.04 -8.80 3.84
CA SER A 83 15.12 -8.81 4.84
C SER A 83 14.73 -9.62 6.09
N LEU A 84 13.50 -9.44 6.59
CA LEU A 84 13.01 -10.22 7.73
C LEU A 84 12.94 -11.72 7.42
N THR A 85 12.54 -12.07 6.21
CA THR A 85 12.49 -13.48 5.77
C THR A 85 13.89 -14.08 5.71
N GLU A 86 14.87 -13.34 5.20
CA GLU A 86 16.28 -13.75 5.17
C GLU A 86 16.82 -13.98 6.58
N ASP A 87 16.50 -13.09 7.52
CA ASP A 87 16.90 -13.22 8.93
C ASP A 87 16.27 -14.46 9.56
N ALA A 88 15.00 -14.72 9.30
CA ALA A 88 14.31 -15.91 9.79
C ALA A 88 14.90 -17.19 9.20
N GLN A 89 15.30 -17.18 7.93
CA GLN A 89 15.98 -18.29 7.27
C GLN A 89 17.35 -18.54 7.90
N ALA A 90 18.13 -17.49 8.16
CA ALA A 90 19.43 -17.59 8.81
C ALA A 90 19.32 -18.18 10.22
N ALA A 91 18.24 -17.84 10.95
CA ALA A 91 17.95 -18.37 12.28
C ALA A 91 17.27 -19.75 12.26
N ASN A 92 16.96 -20.27 11.08
CA ASN A 92 16.20 -21.53 10.88
C ASN A 92 14.87 -21.58 11.64
N ASP A 93 14.21 -20.41 11.73
CA ASP A 93 12.90 -20.26 12.39
C ASP A 93 11.77 -20.57 11.40
N LYS A 94 11.36 -21.82 11.35
CA LYS A 94 10.35 -22.30 10.37
C LYS A 94 9.01 -21.62 10.53
N SER A 95 8.58 -21.36 11.76
CA SER A 95 7.32 -20.65 12.03
C SER A 95 7.34 -19.23 11.47
N ALA A 96 8.42 -18.49 11.72
CA ALA A 96 8.59 -17.15 11.20
C ALA A 96 8.68 -17.13 9.67
N ILE A 97 9.41 -18.07 9.08
CA ILE A 97 9.50 -18.20 7.61
C ILE A 97 8.12 -18.38 7.00
N ASN A 98 7.32 -19.31 7.53
CA ASN A 98 5.99 -19.59 7.01
C ASN A 98 5.04 -18.40 7.16
N PHE A 99 5.07 -17.73 8.31
CA PHE A 99 4.26 -16.54 8.55
C PHE A 99 4.64 -15.42 7.58
N LEU A 100 5.93 -15.12 7.44
CA LEU A 100 6.43 -14.03 6.59
C LEU A 100 6.16 -14.29 5.11
N LYS A 101 6.28 -15.54 4.65
CA LYS A 101 5.96 -15.90 3.27
C LYS A 101 4.49 -15.67 2.95
N ARG A 102 3.58 -16.03 3.87
CA ARG A 102 2.15 -15.81 3.71
C ARG A 102 1.81 -14.31 3.73
N TYR A 103 2.37 -13.58 4.66
CA TYR A 103 2.20 -12.15 4.80
C TYR A 103 2.67 -11.41 3.55
N ARG A 104 3.86 -11.76 3.06
CA ARG A 104 4.44 -11.17 1.85
C ARG A 104 3.59 -11.45 0.61
N LYS A 105 3.04 -12.65 0.49
CA LYS A 105 2.18 -13.03 -0.63
C LYS A 105 0.92 -12.16 -0.70
N GLU A 106 0.31 -11.87 0.45
CA GLU A 106 -0.86 -10.99 0.53
C GLU A 106 -0.49 -9.54 0.16
N GLU A 107 0.65 -9.06 0.64
CA GLU A 107 1.15 -7.71 0.30
C GLU A 107 1.43 -7.57 -1.21
N ILE A 108 1.94 -8.59 -1.85
CA ILE A 108 2.21 -8.58 -3.30
C ILE A 108 0.93 -8.43 -4.11
N VAL A 109 -0.18 -9.02 -3.68
CA VAL A 109 -1.48 -8.85 -4.34
C VAL A 109 -1.88 -7.37 -4.34
N ASP A 110 -1.76 -6.70 -3.20
CA ASP A 110 -2.05 -5.26 -3.09
C ASP A 110 -1.10 -4.42 -3.95
N GLY A 111 0.18 -4.75 -3.93
CA GLY A 111 1.18 -4.02 -4.73
C GLY A 111 0.97 -4.17 -6.23
N THR A 112 0.52 -5.33 -6.68
CA THR A 112 0.17 -5.58 -8.07
C THR A 112 -0.97 -4.65 -8.49
N LEU A 113 -2.00 -4.50 -7.66
CA LEU A 113 -3.10 -3.59 -7.94
C LEU A 113 -2.63 -2.13 -7.99
N LEU A 114 -1.79 -1.70 -7.05
CA LEU A 114 -1.23 -0.35 -7.06
C LEU A 114 -0.46 -0.06 -8.35
N GLN A 115 0.33 -1.01 -8.84
CA GLN A 115 1.06 -0.85 -10.09
C GLN A 115 0.12 -0.78 -11.31
N ILE A 116 -0.93 -1.59 -11.33
CA ILE A 116 -1.95 -1.54 -12.38
C ILE A 116 -2.61 -0.16 -12.41
N ILE A 117 -2.98 0.37 -11.25
CA ILE A 117 -3.59 1.70 -11.15
C ILE A 117 -2.61 2.78 -11.65
N LEU A 118 -1.36 2.72 -11.24
CA LEU A 118 -0.35 3.68 -11.71
C LEU A 118 -0.20 3.65 -13.23
N ASP A 119 -0.15 2.46 -13.83
CA ASP A 119 -0.05 2.30 -15.28
C ASP A 119 -1.27 2.88 -15.99
N GLU A 120 -2.48 2.68 -15.44
CA GLU A 120 -3.70 3.25 -15.99
C GLU A 120 -3.72 4.78 -15.88
N VAL A 121 -3.26 5.33 -14.75
CA VAL A 121 -3.14 6.78 -14.56
C VAL A 121 -2.18 7.39 -15.59
N ARG A 122 -1.05 6.74 -15.82
CA ARG A 122 -0.06 7.18 -16.82
C ARG A 122 -0.63 7.14 -18.24
N SER A 123 -1.37 6.08 -18.57
CA SER A 123 -2.01 5.97 -19.88
C SER A 123 -3.07 7.05 -20.08
N ALA A 124 -3.88 7.34 -19.08
CA ALA A 124 -4.90 8.39 -19.10
C ALA A 124 -4.25 9.77 -19.30
N LYS A 125 -3.14 10.04 -18.63
CA LYS A 125 -2.39 11.29 -18.78
C LYS A 125 -1.88 11.47 -20.20
N LYS A 126 -1.31 10.42 -20.79
CA LYS A 126 -0.84 10.45 -22.19
C LYS A 126 -1.97 10.70 -23.19
N ALA A 127 -3.17 10.21 -22.88
CA ALA A 127 -4.36 10.40 -23.72
C ALA A 127 -5.03 11.77 -23.50
N GLY A 128 -4.50 12.61 -22.61
CA GLY A 128 -5.05 13.93 -22.32
C GLY A 128 -6.32 13.92 -21.48
N ILE A 129 -6.60 12.80 -20.78
CA ILE A 129 -7.78 12.66 -19.91
C ILE A 129 -7.51 13.40 -18.60
N ASN A 130 -8.48 14.20 -18.13
CA ASN A 130 -8.32 14.93 -16.88
C ASN A 130 -8.44 14.01 -15.65
N MET A 131 -8.03 14.53 -14.48
CA MET A 131 -7.98 13.73 -13.25
C MET A 131 -9.36 13.23 -12.80
N GLN A 132 -10.42 14.02 -12.97
CA GLN A 132 -11.77 13.64 -12.56
C GLN A 132 -12.30 12.49 -13.42
N GLN A 133 -12.07 12.52 -14.71
CA GLN A 133 -12.42 11.44 -15.62
C GLN A 133 -11.60 10.18 -15.33
N THR A 134 -10.31 10.34 -15.04
CA THR A 134 -9.42 9.25 -14.66
C THR A 134 -9.89 8.61 -13.35
N ASP A 135 -10.26 9.42 -12.36
CA ASP A 135 -10.78 8.93 -11.08
C ASP A 135 -12.04 8.06 -11.30
N HIS A 136 -12.96 8.52 -12.13
CA HIS A 136 -14.17 7.76 -12.44
C HIS A 136 -13.85 6.42 -13.13
N TYR A 137 -12.91 6.43 -14.06
CA TYR A 137 -12.44 5.21 -14.73
C TYR A 137 -11.77 4.23 -13.77
N LEU A 138 -10.98 4.72 -12.81
CA LEU A 138 -10.29 3.88 -11.84
C LEU A 138 -11.24 3.06 -10.97
N VAL A 139 -12.44 3.55 -10.69
CA VAL A 139 -13.45 2.78 -9.94
C VAL A 139 -13.72 1.44 -10.62
N GLY A 140 -13.90 1.44 -11.95
CA GLY A 140 -14.09 0.21 -12.72
C GLY A 140 -12.86 -0.70 -12.71
N VAL A 141 -11.66 -0.14 -12.75
CA VAL A 141 -10.41 -0.90 -12.67
C VAL A 141 -10.30 -1.57 -11.31
N ILE A 142 -10.54 -0.83 -10.23
CA ILE A 142 -10.48 -1.34 -8.86
C ILE A 142 -11.49 -2.48 -8.67
N ASP A 143 -12.72 -2.33 -9.14
CA ASP A 143 -13.78 -3.33 -9.00
C ASP A 143 -13.42 -4.65 -9.69
N ARG A 144 -12.67 -4.60 -10.79
CA ARG A 144 -12.24 -5.81 -11.51
C ARG A 144 -11.25 -6.66 -10.72
N TYR A 145 -10.49 -6.06 -9.79
CA TYR A 145 -9.41 -6.73 -9.04
C TYR A 145 -9.77 -6.96 -7.56
N HIS A 146 -10.98 -6.64 -7.19
CA HIS A 146 -11.55 -6.95 -5.89
C HIS A 146 -12.57 -8.09 -6.05
#